data_0abb34081fe2e9ebd0f0d18dd3f73ee9
#
_entry.id   0abb34081fe2e9ebd0f0d18dd3f73ee9
#
_cell.length_a   1.000
_cell.length_b   1.000
_cell.length_c   1.000
_cell.angle_alpha   90.00
_cell.angle_beta   90.00
_cell.angle_gamma   90.00
#
_symmetry.space_group_name_H-M   'P 1'
#
loop_
_entity.id
_entity.type
_entity.pdbx_description
1 polymer ?
#
loop_
_entity_poly.entity_id
_entity_poly.type
_entity_poly.pdbx_seq_one_letter_code
_entity_poly.pdbx_strand_id
1 'polypeptide(L)'
;MKYNELWNWGTTGSWKKDDGTDTQYKYEVINSVLYIAFQGSDSKLDWWQNFSFWKKPYKRMKKIWFAHAGFLKKWKSVEKAIANAIIDEAFNRVVIFGFSQGAGIATLCHEWIWFTYPALRDKLSTIVCGSPRVIGTFSKISERFDNLNRFSIVKDIVTKVPFFWMFYKHVGSNNRFKGNYPFYCIVKNHMAYYEYL
;
A
#
# COMPACT_ATOMS: atom_id res chain seq x y z
N MET A 1 -13.47 5.63 10.75
CA MET A 1 -14.15 4.63 9.88
C MET A 1 -13.89 3.23 10.40
N LYS A 2 -14.88 2.33 10.34
CA LYS A 2 -14.70 0.87 10.49
C LYS A 2 -14.01 0.31 9.22
N TYR A 3 -13.54 -0.94 9.26
CA TYR A 3 -12.82 -1.52 8.11
C TYR A 3 -13.65 -1.60 6.83
N ASN A 4 -14.92 -1.97 6.91
CA ASN A 4 -15.83 -2.00 5.76
C ASN A 4 -16.12 -0.60 5.19
N GLU A 5 -16.26 0.41 6.04
CA GLU A 5 -16.43 1.80 5.61
C GLU A 5 -15.15 2.31 4.92
N LEU A 6 -13.98 1.99 5.49
CA LEU A 6 -12.69 2.33 4.91
C LEU A 6 -12.46 1.62 3.57
N TRP A 7 -12.87 0.35 3.45
CA TRP A 7 -12.85 -0.37 2.19
C TRP A 7 -13.70 0.34 1.14
N ASN A 8 -14.96 0.61 1.45
CA ASN A 8 -15.86 1.29 0.52
C ASN A 8 -15.32 2.66 0.12
N TRP A 9 -14.94 3.48 1.09
CA TRP A 9 -14.32 4.77 0.81
C TRP A 9 -13.04 4.60 -0.01
N GLY A 10 -12.18 3.67 0.34
CA GLY A 10 -10.87 3.44 -0.28
C GLY A 10 -10.87 2.74 -1.64
N THR A 11 -12.03 2.26 -2.13
CA THR A 11 -12.15 1.56 -3.43
C THR A 11 -13.15 2.19 -4.39
N THR A 12 -13.93 3.19 -3.95
CA THR A 12 -14.97 3.85 -4.75
C THR A 12 -14.74 5.36 -4.82
N GLY A 13 -15.56 6.06 -5.61
CA GLY A 13 -15.56 7.52 -5.71
C GLY A 13 -14.53 8.08 -6.66
N SER A 14 -14.31 9.39 -6.58
CA SER A 14 -13.42 10.12 -7.49
C SER A 14 -11.96 10.02 -7.06
N TRP A 15 -11.08 9.88 -8.05
CA TRP A 15 -9.64 9.75 -7.85
C TRP A 15 -8.88 10.89 -8.53
N LYS A 16 -7.85 11.38 -7.87
CA LYS A 16 -6.81 12.18 -8.51
C LYS A 16 -5.87 11.23 -9.24
N LYS A 17 -5.35 11.63 -10.40
CA LYS A 17 -4.48 10.82 -11.24
C LYS A 17 -3.17 11.54 -11.53
N ASP A 18 -2.07 10.82 -11.44
CA ASP A 18 -0.79 11.25 -12.00
C ASP A 18 -0.66 10.70 -13.42
N ASP A 19 -0.58 11.59 -14.40
CA ASP A 19 -0.59 11.22 -15.83
C ASP A 19 0.68 10.48 -16.27
N GLY A 20 1.80 10.74 -15.58
CA GLY A 20 3.10 10.15 -15.93
C GLY A 20 3.25 8.68 -15.53
N THR A 21 2.47 8.21 -14.55
CA THR A 21 2.54 6.82 -14.03
C THR A 21 1.20 6.14 -13.88
N ASP A 22 0.11 6.80 -14.27
CA ASP A 22 -1.28 6.35 -14.03
C ASP A 22 -1.56 6.02 -12.55
N THR A 23 -0.85 6.67 -11.64
CA THR A 23 -1.07 6.45 -10.21
C THR A 23 -2.32 7.19 -9.77
N GLN A 24 -3.30 6.44 -9.30
CA GLN A 24 -4.53 7.01 -8.78
C GLN A 24 -4.48 7.04 -7.26
N TYR A 25 -4.82 8.19 -6.68
CA TYR A 25 -4.82 8.43 -5.25
C TYR A 25 -5.92 9.42 -4.88
N LYS A 26 -6.30 9.39 -3.63
CA LYS A 26 -7.16 10.42 -3.04
C LYS A 26 -6.81 10.63 -1.58
N TYR A 27 -7.21 11.77 -1.05
CA TYR A 27 -7.15 12.05 0.37
C TYR A 27 -8.31 12.95 0.80
N GLU A 28 -8.68 12.84 2.05
CA GLU A 28 -9.77 13.61 2.66
C GLU A 28 -9.58 13.67 4.17
N VAL A 29 -9.93 14.79 4.80
CA VAL A 29 -9.98 14.91 6.26
C VAL A 29 -11.40 14.68 6.73
N ILE A 30 -11.60 13.65 7.55
CA ILE A 30 -12.88 13.29 8.13
C ILE A 30 -12.69 13.17 9.66
N ASN A 31 -13.42 13.96 10.43
CA ASN A 31 -13.34 13.99 11.89
C ASN A 31 -11.89 14.12 12.41
N SER A 32 -11.16 15.10 11.88
CA SER A 32 -9.75 15.38 12.21
C SER A 32 -8.78 14.21 11.93
N VAL A 33 -9.13 13.28 11.04
CA VAL A 33 -8.27 12.22 10.56
C VAL A 33 -8.03 12.40 9.07
N LEU A 34 -6.77 12.51 8.67
CA LEU A 34 -6.39 12.51 7.24
C LEU A 34 -6.40 11.07 6.72
N TYR A 35 -7.36 10.77 5.87
CA TYR A 35 -7.43 9.52 5.13
C TYR A 35 -6.73 9.66 3.78
N ILE A 36 -5.88 8.71 3.44
CA ILE A 36 -5.16 8.66 2.16
C ILE A 36 -5.42 7.29 1.55
N ALA A 37 -5.83 7.21 0.28
CA ALA A 37 -6.01 5.94 -0.41
C ALA A 37 -5.29 5.91 -1.74
N PHE A 38 -4.80 4.72 -2.09
CA PHE A 38 -4.21 4.40 -3.40
C PHE A 38 -5.00 3.29 -4.06
N GLN A 39 -5.42 3.55 -5.29
CA GLN A 39 -6.22 2.60 -6.07
C GLN A 39 -5.34 1.45 -6.60
N GLY A 40 -5.96 0.29 -6.78
CA GLY A 40 -5.40 -0.81 -7.55
C GLY A 40 -5.32 -0.48 -9.05
N SER A 41 -4.72 -1.36 -9.83
CA SER A 41 -4.70 -1.22 -11.29
C SER A 41 -6.09 -1.46 -11.88
N ASP A 42 -6.52 -0.59 -12.81
CA ASP A 42 -7.80 -0.73 -13.53
C ASP A 42 -7.77 -1.94 -14.49
N SER A 43 -6.60 -2.30 -15.03
CA SER A 43 -6.42 -3.47 -15.89
C SER A 43 -6.09 -4.70 -15.05
N LYS A 44 -7.07 -5.58 -14.87
CA LYS A 44 -7.01 -6.76 -13.97
C LYS A 44 -5.96 -7.82 -14.34
N LEU A 45 -5.41 -7.80 -15.56
CA LEU A 45 -4.41 -8.74 -16.04
C LEU A 45 -3.09 -8.11 -16.51
N ASP A 46 -3.11 -6.89 -17.03
CA ASP A 46 -1.93 -6.28 -17.68
C ASP A 46 -0.81 -5.92 -16.71
N TRP A 47 -1.12 -5.73 -15.42
CA TRP A 47 -0.10 -5.42 -14.43
C TRP A 47 0.87 -6.60 -14.17
N TRP A 48 0.45 -7.87 -14.39
CA TRP A 48 1.32 -9.02 -14.32
C TRP A 48 2.39 -9.01 -15.40
N GLN A 49 2.02 -8.62 -16.63
CA GLN A 49 2.92 -8.59 -17.79
C GLN A 49 3.92 -7.45 -17.70
N ASN A 50 3.52 -6.33 -17.09
CA ASN A 50 4.34 -5.12 -16.93
C ASN A 50 5.05 -5.02 -15.57
N PHE A 51 5.01 -6.08 -14.75
CA PHE A 51 5.57 -6.06 -13.41
C PHE A 51 7.09 -6.20 -13.46
N SER A 52 7.78 -5.07 -13.50
CA SER A 52 9.24 -5.01 -13.39
C SER A 52 9.67 -5.44 -11.99
N PHE A 53 10.12 -6.69 -11.82
CA PHE A 53 10.60 -7.23 -10.54
C PHE A 53 11.96 -6.67 -10.09
N TRP A 54 12.45 -5.63 -10.74
CA TRP A 54 13.72 -5.00 -10.40
C TRP A 54 13.62 -4.26 -9.07
N LYS A 55 14.68 -4.39 -8.27
CA LYS A 55 14.86 -3.59 -7.06
C LYS A 55 15.57 -2.30 -7.40
N LYS A 56 15.09 -1.22 -6.79
CA LYS A 56 15.84 0.05 -6.78
C LYS A 56 16.24 0.42 -5.37
N PRO A 57 17.45 0.96 -5.18
CA PRO A 57 17.84 1.53 -3.90
C PRO A 57 16.95 2.74 -3.60
N TYR A 58 16.49 2.80 -2.35
CA TYR A 58 15.77 3.93 -1.82
C TYR A 58 16.56 4.49 -0.64
N LYS A 59 17.21 5.62 -0.88
CA LYS A 59 18.09 6.25 0.09
C LYS A 59 17.29 7.19 0.99
N ARG A 60 17.38 6.97 2.29
CA ARG A 60 16.88 7.87 3.33
C ARG A 60 18.05 8.26 4.25
N MET A 61 18.53 9.50 4.14
CA MET A 61 19.72 9.98 4.85
C MET A 61 20.90 9.00 4.69
N LYS A 62 21.42 8.43 5.81
CA LYS A 62 22.53 7.48 5.81
C LYS A 62 22.12 6.02 5.58
N LYS A 63 20.80 5.69 5.56
CA LYS A 63 20.31 4.32 5.34
C LYS A 63 19.84 4.14 3.90
N ILE A 64 20.36 3.12 3.24
CA ILE A 64 19.90 2.65 1.93
C ILE A 64 19.14 1.34 2.16
N TRP A 65 17.96 1.24 1.59
CA TRP A 65 17.19 0.01 1.53
C TRP A 65 16.63 -0.19 0.13
N PHE A 66 16.08 -1.36 -0.16
CA PHE A 66 15.65 -1.71 -1.50
C PHE A 66 14.14 -1.83 -1.57
N ALA A 67 13.53 -1.22 -2.57
CA ALA A 67 12.12 -1.32 -2.89
C ALA A 67 11.92 -1.82 -4.31
N HIS A 68 10.73 -2.37 -4.55
CA HIS A 68 10.28 -2.72 -5.89
C HIS A 68 10.21 -1.46 -6.78
N ALA A 69 10.91 -1.49 -7.91
CA ALA A 69 11.11 -0.31 -8.76
C ALA A 69 9.81 0.30 -9.28
N GLY A 70 8.84 -0.54 -9.68
CA GLY A 70 7.54 -0.08 -10.19
C GLY A 70 6.74 0.67 -9.13
N PHE A 71 6.62 0.11 -7.92
CA PHE A 71 5.93 0.80 -6.81
C PHE A 71 6.66 2.06 -6.38
N LEU A 72 8.00 2.03 -6.37
CA LEU A 72 8.78 3.21 -6.01
C LEU A 72 8.59 4.35 -7.03
N LYS A 73 8.53 4.03 -8.32
CA LYS A 73 8.24 5.02 -9.38
C LYS A 73 6.87 5.66 -9.17
N LYS A 74 5.84 4.83 -8.95
CA LYS A 74 4.47 5.29 -8.71
C LYS A 74 4.34 6.11 -7.40
N TRP A 75 4.97 5.68 -6.33
CA TRP A 75 5.00 6.43 -5.09
C TRP A 75 5.64 7.82 -5.29
N LYS A 76 6.80 7.86 -5.95
CA LYS A 76 7.53 9.11 -6.19
C LYS A 76 6.76 10.12 -7.04
N SER A 77 5.91 9.68 -7.94
CA SER A 77 5.11 10.59 -8.76
C SER A 77 4.04 11.35 -7.96
N VAL A 78 3.57 10.78 -6.85
CA VAL A 78 2.52 11.36 -6.00
C VAL A 78 3.02 11.86 -4.65
N GLU A 79 4.29 11.62 -4.29
CA GLU A 79 4.90 11.98 -3.01
C GLU A 79 4.69 13.47 -2.66
N LYS A 80 4.88 14.37 -3.63
CA LYS A 80 4.70 15.81 -3.42
C LYS A 80 3.25 16.18 -3.11
N ALA A 81 2.30 15.56 -3.79
CA ALA A 81 0.87 15.83 -3.56
C ALA A 81 0.45 15.38 -2.15
N ILE A 82 0.96 14.25 -1.67
CA ILE A 82 0.71 13.77 -0.30
C ILE A 82 1.44 14.65 0.73
N ALA A 83 2.66 15.10 0.42
CA ALA A 83 3.38 16.05 1.28
C ALA A 83 2.58 17.34 1.49
N ASN A 84 2.02 17.91 0.42
CA ASN A 84 1.19 19.10 0.48
C ASN A 84 -0.05 18.84 1.34
N ALA A 85 -0.75 17.71 1.16
CA ALA A 85 -1.91 17.36 1.97
C ALA A 85 -1.58 17.28 3.48
N ILE A 86 -0.39 16.81 3.85
CA ILE A 86 0.05 16.76 5.26
C ILE A 86 0.35 18.15 5.82
N ILE A 87 0.78 19.09 4.97
CA ILE A 87 1.13 20.45 5.40
C ILE A 87 -0.10 21.34 5.44
N ASP A 88 -0.98 21.22 4.44
CA ASP A 88 -2.08 22.17 4.20
C ASP A 88 -3.34 21.80 5.00
N GLU A 89 -3.52 20.54 5.40
CA GLU A 89 -4.74 20.07 6.06
C GLU A 89 -4.59 20.04 7.58
N ALA A 90 -5.68 20.36 8.27
CA ALA A 90 -5.74 20.30 9.74
C ALA A 90 -6.22 18.90 10.19
N PHE A 91 -5.36 18.10 10.77
CA PHE A 91 -5.66 16.78 11.32
C PHE A 91 -4.79 16.45 12.53
N ASN A 92 -5.17 15.41 13.26
CA ASN A 92 -4.40 14.88 14.38
C ASN A 92 -3.94 13.42 14.21
N ARG A 93 -4.44 12.74 13.17
CA ARG A 93 -4.12 11.34 12.87
C ARG A 93 -4.10 11.11 11.35
N VAL A 94 -3.30 10.12 10.89
CA VAL A 94 -3.23 9.71 9.49
C VAL A 94 -3.63 8.24 9.37
N VAL A 95 -4.53 7.94 8.44
CA VAL A 95 -4.91 6.58 8.06
C VAL A 95 -4.66 6.39 6.56
N ILE A 96 -3.85 5.42 6.22
CA ILE A 96 -3.54 5.08 4.82
C ILE A 96 -4.26 3.78 4.45
N PHE A 97 -4.88 3.76 3.29
CA PHE A 97 -5.50 2.56 2.72
C PHE A 97 -4.89 2.22 1.36
N GLY A 98 -4.78 0.93 1.08
CA GLY A 98 -4.38 0.47 -0.24
C GLY A 98 -4.88 -0.94 -0.55
N PHE A 99 -5.32 -1.15 -1.79
CA PHE A 99 -5.71 -2.45 -2.28
C PHE A 99 -4.86 -2.84 -3.49
N SER A 100 -4.45 -4.13 -3.57
CA SER A 100 -3.71 -4.65 -4.71
C SER A 100 -2.42 -3.85 -5.01
N GLN A 101 -2.26 -3.30 -6.19
CA GLN A 101 -1.16 -2.39 -6.55
C GLN A 101 -1.11 -1.17 -5.61
N GLY A 102 -2.27 -0.60 -5.27
CA GLY A 102 -2.37 0.52 -4.32
C GLY A 102 -1.82 0.17 -2.93
N ALA A 103 -1.93 -1.10 -2.51
CA ALA A 103 -1.34 -1.58 -1.26
C ALA A 103 0.20 -1.50 -1.26
N GLY A 104 0.82 -1.74 -2.42
CA GLY A 104 2.27 -1.56 -2.58
C GLY A 104 2.69 -0.09 -2.44
N ILE A 105 1.92 0.83 -3.02
CA ILE A 105 2.17 2.28 -2.93
C ILE A 105 1.91 2.77 -1.50
N ALA A 106 0.82 2.32 -0.87
CA ALA A 106 0.47 2.63 0.53
C ALA A 106 1.57 2.22 1.51
N THR A 107 2.23 1.07 1.26
CA THR A 107 3.37 0.60 2.06
C THR A 107 4.56 1.58 1.99
N LEU A 108 4.85 2.13 0.82
CA LEU A 108 5.94 3.12 0.65
C LEU A 108 5.56 4.49 1.23
N CYS A 109 4.29 4.89 1.08
CA CYS A 109 3.74 6.09 1.70
C CYS A 109 3.86 6.03 3.23
N HIS A 110 3.49 4.88 3.84
CA HIS A 110 3.63 4.65 5.28
C HIS A 110 5.07 4.87 5.75
N GLU A 111 6.04 4.21 5.11
CA GLU A 111 7.46 4.36 5.45
C GLU A 111 7.92 5.80 5.34
N TRP A 112 7.50 6.48 4.28
CA TRP A 112 7.87 7.86 4.05
C TRP A 112 7.32 8.80 5.12
N ILE A 113 6.04 8.69 5.51
CA ILE A 113 5.43 9.48 6.58
C ILE A 113 6.11 9.19 7.91
N TRP A 114 6.29 7.90 8.25
CA TRP A 114 6.93 7.47 9.49
C TRP A 114 8.32 8.06 9.66
N PHE A 115 9.07 8.14 8.55
CA PHE A 115 10.44 8.65 8.55
C PHE A 115 10.50 10.17 8.52
N THR A 116 9.68 10.81 7.69
CA THR A 116 9.72 12.25 7.43
C THR A 116 9.09 13.08 8.54
N TYR A 117 8.04 12.52 9.18
CA TYR A 117 7.26 13.21 10.20
C TYR A 117 7.27 12.43 11.53
N PRO A 118 8.33 12.52 12.35
CA PRO A 118 8.46 11.77 13.60
C PRO A 118 7.28 11.96 14.57
N ALA A 119 6.68 13.14 14.59
CA ALA A 119 5.50 13.48 15.42
C ALA A 119 4.22 12.72 15.01
N LEU A 120 4.19 12.13 13.82
CA LEU A 120 3.05 11.35 13.33
C LEU A 120 3.21 9.84 13.55
N ARG A 121 4.33 9.32 14.02
CA ARG A 121 4.59 7.87 14.14
C ARG A 121 3.51 7.12 14.89
N ASP A 122 3.14 7.61 16.08
CA ASP A 122 2.13 7.00 16.93
C ASP A 122 0.70 7.30 16.47
N LYS A 123 0.53 8.25 15.55
CA LYS A 123 -0.73 8.68 14.96
C LYS A 123 -0.96 8.14 13.55
N LEU A 124 0.02 7.41 12.99
CA LEU A 124 -0.02 6.80 11.67
C LEU A 124 -0.54 5.37 11.77
N SER A 125 -1.51 5.03 10.93
CA SER A 125 -2.03 3.68 10.77
C SER A 125 -2.21 3.37 9.30
N THR A 126 -1.87 2.15 8.88
CA THR A 126 -2.03 1.75 7.48
C THR A 126 -2.72 0.39 7.39
N ILE A 127 -3.71 0.31 6.52
CA ILE A 127 -4.47 -0.89 6.20
C ILE A 127 -4.24 -1.23 4.72
N VAL A 128 -3.69 -2.41 4.45
CA VAL A 128 -3.47 -2.87 3.08
C VAL A 128 -4.08 -4.25 2.86
N CYS A 129 -4.84 -4.37 1.77
CA CYS A 129 -5.52 -5.60 1.37
C CYS A 129 -4.92 -6.13 0.06
N GLY A 130 -4.68 -7.45 -0.01
CA GLY A 130 -4.12 -8.07 -1.22
C GLY A 130 -2.75 -7.53 -1.62
N SER A 131 -1.95 -7.12 -0.64
CA SER A 131 -0.67 -6.45 -0.89
C SER A 131 0.38 -7.38 -1.49
N PRO A 132 1.02 -7.01 -2.61
CA PRO A 132 2.25 -7.66 -3.07
C PRO A 132 3.42 -7.36 -2.12
N ARG A 133 4.54 -8.07 -2.30
CA ARG A 133 5.78 -7.75 -1.58
C ARG A 133 6.45 -6.53 -2.21
N VAL A 134 6.86 -5.59 -1.38
CA VAL A 134 7.42 -4.29 -1.84
C VAL A 134 8.86 -4.11 -1.40
N ILE A 135 9.21 -4.61 -0.23
CA ILE A 135 10.47 -4.33 0.45
C ILE A 135 11.48 -5.44 0.18
N GLY A 136 12.71 -5.08 -0.14
CA GLY A 136 13.82 -6.04 -0.29
C GLY A 136 14.14 -6.75 1.03
N THR A 137 14.40 -8.06 1.00
CA THR A 137 14.59 -8.92 2.17
C THR A 137 15.67 -8.40 3.14
N PHE A 138 16.77 -7.88 2.60
CA PHE A 138 17.90 -7.40 3.40
C PHE A 138 17.72 -5.99 3.99
N SER A 139 16.57 -5.34 3.73
CA SER A 139 16.26 -4.04 4.30
C SER A 139 15.93 -4.16 5.79
N LYS A 140 16.75 -3.57 6.65
CA LYS A 140 16.58 -3.56 8.12
C LYS A 140 15.74 -2.34 8.52
N ILE A 141 14.45 -2.36 8.21
CA ILE A 141 13.50 -1.26 8.45
C ILE A 141 12.15 -1.76 8.99
N SER A 142 12.09 -2.96 9.54
CA SER A 142 10.82 -3.59 9.96
C SER A 142 10.11 -2.79 11.05
N GLU A 143 10.85 -2.15 11.95
CA GLU A 143 10.36 -1.28 13.01
C GLU A 143 9.53 -0.09 12.55
N ARG A 144 9.66 0.28 11.27
CA ARG A 144 8.91 1.40 10.68
C ARG A 144 7.48 1.04 10.32
N PHE A 145 7.12 -0.25 10.42
CA PHE A 145 5.84 -0.78 9.95
C PHE A 145 5.00 -1.41 11.06
N ASP A 146 5.28 -1.10 12.32
CA ASP A 146 4.55 -1.67 13.47
C ASP A 146 3.04 -1.34 13.42
N ASN A 147 2.67 -0.17 12.88
CA ASN A 147 1.29 0.27 12.69
C ASN A 147 0.75 -0.01 11.28
N LEU A 148 1.36 -0.92 10.53
CA LEU A 148 0.86 -1.37 9.24
C LEU A 148 0.21 -2.75 9.37
N ASN A 149 -1.08 -2.83 9.06
CA ASN A 149 -1.89 -4.04 9.09
C ASN A 149 -2.17 -4.53 7.67
N ARG A 150 -1.71 -5.75 7.35
CA ARG A 150 -2.00 -6.42 6.09
C ARG A 150 -3.14 -7.41 6.27
N PHE A 151 -4.07 -7.36 5.35
CA PHE A 151 -5.09 -8.38 5.18
C PHE A 151 -4.74 -9.23 3.96
N SER A 152 -4.64 -10.55 4.15
CA SER A 152 -4.25 -11.48 3.08
C SER A 152 -5.17 -12.70 3.03
N ILE A 153 -5.62 -13.06 1.83
CA ILE A 153 -6.32 -14.31 1.58
C ILE A 153 -5.27 -15.35 1.14
N VAL A 154 -5.27 -16.53 1.76
CA VAL A 154 -4.25 -17.58 1.52
C VAL A 154 -4.15 -17.96 0.03
N LYS A 155 -5.29 -17.96 -0.67
CA LYS A 155 -5.40 -18.32 -2.09
C LYS A 155 -5.19 -17.16 -3.06
N ASP A 156 -4.98 -15.94 -2.55
CA ASP A 156 -4.66 -14.78 -3.36
C ASP A 156 -3.19 -14.81 -3.77
N ILE A 157 -2.94 -15.04 -5.06
CA ILE A 157 -1.58 -15.10 -5.62
C ILE A 157 -0.87 -13.75 -5.61
N VAL A 158 -1.61 -12.63 -5.65
CA VAL A 158 -1.04 -11.28 -5.61
C VAL A 158 -0.21 -11.08 -4.35
N THR A 159 -0.66 -11.63 -3.23
CA THR A 159 0.10 -11.55 -1.97
C THR A 159 1.40 -12.35 -1.96
N LYS A 160 1.62 -13.19 -2.97
CA LYS A 160 2.83 -14.04 -3.08
C LYS A 160 3.90 -13.45 -3.99
N VAL A 161 3.58 -12.41 -4.76
CA VAL A 161 4.51 -11.80 -5.71
C VAL A 161 5.04 -10.45 -5.22
N PRO A 162 6.25 -10.06 -5.64
CA PRO A 162 7.29 -10.93 -6.17
C PRO A 162 7.55 -12.13 -5.27
N PHE A 163 7.89 -13.29 -5.81
CA PHE A 163 8.12 -14.49 -5.00
C PHE A 163 9.26 -14.29 -4.00
N PHE A 164 9.26 -15.03 -2.88
CA PHE A 164 10.24 -14.83 -1.80
C PHE A 164 11.70 -15.07 -2.26
N TRP A 165 11.92 -16.00 -3.19
CA TRP A 165 13.24 -16.27 -3.78
C TRP A 165 13.77 -15.14 -4.66
N MET A 166 12.93 -14.18 -5.02
CA MET A 166 13.34 -12.92 -5.65
C MET A 166 13.82 -11.89 -4.63
N PHE A 167 14.03 -12.31 -3.38
CA PHE A 167 14.52 -11.51 -2.26
C PHE A 167 13.64 -10.31 -1.92
N TYR A 168 12.31 -10.52 -1.93
CA TYR A 168 11.33 -9.58 -1.40
C TYR A 168 10.63 -10.13 -0.17
N LYS A 169 10.28 -9.24 0.76
CA LYS A 169 9.53 -9.57 1.96
C LYS A 169 8.30 -8.69 2.14
N HIS A 170 7.39 -9.19 2.93
CA HIS A 170 6.33 -8.40 3.52
C HIS A 170 6.81 -7.67 4.78
N VAL A 171 6.11 -6.60 5.14
CA VAL A 171 6.30 -5.83 6.38
C VAL A 171 4.95 -5.62 7.06
N GLY A 172 4.98 -5.24 8.34
CA GLY A 172 3.78 -5.09 9.17
C GLY A 172 3.14 -6.40 9.63
N SER A 173 2.07 -6.30 10.41
CA SER A 173 1.29 -7.43 10.89
C SER A 173 0.49 -8.09 9.75
N ASN A 174 0.08 -9.35 9.91
CA ASN A 174 -0.65 -10.07 8.87
C ASN A 174 -1.91 -10.74 9.41
N ASN A 175 -3.07 -10.27 9.01
CA ASN A 175 -4.37 -10.89 9.23
C ASN A 175 -4.70 -11.81 8.02
N ARG A 176 -4.68 -13.13 8.24
CA ARG A 176 -4.85 -14.12 7.17
C ARG A 176 -6.24 -14.73 7.19
N PHE A 177 -6.85 -14.76 6.01
CA PHE A 177 -8.11 -15.44 5.76
C PHE A 177 -7.92 -16.66 4.86
N LYS A 178 -8.71 -17.71 5.09
CA LYS A 178 -8.61 -18.96 4.32
C LYS A 178 -8.98 -18.79 2.85
N GLY A 179 -9.95 -17.95 2.56
CA GLY A 179 -10.52 -17.74 1.22
C GLY A 179 -11.62 -18.73 0.88
N ASN A 180 -12.73 -18.24 0.36
CA ASN A 180 -13.94 -19.01 0.06
C ASN A 180 -13.89 -19.67 -1.31
N TYR A 181 -13.08 -19.19 -2.24
CA TYR A 181 -13.03 -19.67 -3.63
C TYR A 181 -11.89 -20.68 -3.84
N PRO A 182 -12.02 -21.63 -4.80
CA PRO A 182 -10.93 -22.51 -5.22
C PRO A 182 -9.69 -21.71 -5.67
N PHE A 183 -8.51 -22.34 -5.57
CA PHE A 183 -7.24 -21.67 -5.88
C PHE A 183 -7.15 -21.12 -7.32
N TYR A 184 -7.74 -21.84 -8.28
CA TYR A 184 -7.79 -21.41 -9.69
C TYR A 184 -8.68 -20.17 -9.95
N CYS A 185 -9.54 -19.80 -9.00
CA CYS A 185 -10.33 -18.56 -9.08
C CYS A 185 -9.50 -17.34 -8.64
N ILE A 186 -8.40 -17.05 -9.34
CA ILE A 186 -7.41 -16.03 -8.98
C ILE A 186 -8.08 -14.67 -8.75
N VAL A 187 -8.86 -14.19 -9.72
CA VAL A 187 -9.50 -12.88 -9.64
C VAL A 187 -10.51 -12.82 -8.47
N LYS A 188 -11.32 -13.87 -8.29
CA LYS A 188 -12.30 -13.93 -7.19
C LYS A 188 -11.60 -13.91 -5.84
N ASN A 189 -10.54 -14.70 -5.65
CA ASN A 189 -9.75 -14.70 -4.42
C ASN A 189 -9.13 -13.33 -4.14
N HIS A 190 -8.64 -12.64 -5.18
CA HIS A 190 -8.04 -11.32 -5.03
C HIS A 190 -9.07 -10.22 -4.73
N MET A 191 -10.30 -10.35 -5.20
CA MET A 191 -11.36 -9.35 -4.99
C MET A 191 -12.18 -9.58 -3.72
N ALA A 192 -12.09 -10.74 -3.07
CA ALA A 192 -12.98 -11.14 -1.99
C ALA A 192 -12.70 -10.49 -0.62
N TYR A 193 -11.80 -9.52 -0.51
CA TYR A 193 -11.44 -8.89 0.77
C TYR A 193 -12.63 -8.24 1.47
N TYR A 194 -13.58 -7.70 0.72
CA TYR A 194 -14.80 -7.10 1.27
C TYR A 194 -15.67 -8.08 2.08
N GLU A 195 -15.52 -9.39 1.84
CA GLU A 195 -16.24 -10.44 2.56
C GLU A 195 -15.72 -10.64 4.00
N TYR A 196 -14.54 -10.09 4.33
CA TYR A 196 -13.83 -10.33 5.58
C TYR A 196 -13.61 -9.04 6.41
N LEU A 197 -13.93 -7.87 5.87
CA LEU A 197 -13.74 -6.57 6.49
C LEU A 197 -15.06 -6.00 7.01
#